data_2467c81fa71d5fd22a8b18dac9a0c49c
#
_entry.id   2467c81fa71d5fd22a8b18dac9a0c49c
#
_cell.length_a   1.000
_cell.length_b   1.000
_cell.length_c   1.000
_cell.angle_alpha   90.00
_cell.angle_beta   90.00
_cell.angle_gamma   90.00
#
_symmetry.space_group_name_H-M   'P 1'
#
loop_
_entity.id
_entity.type
_entity.pdbx_description
1 polymer ?
#
loop_
_entity_poly.entity_id
_entity_poly.type
_entity_poly.pdbx_seq_one_letter_code
_entity_poly.pdbx_strand_id
1 'polypeptide(L)'
;MSQREFNKIRSKDMAMIFQDPMTSLNPYLRVSEQMAEVLMLHQGISKSKAVKEAVRLLDAVRIPDAATRVTMYPHEFSGGMRQRIMIAMSLLCQPRLLIADEPTTALDVTVQAQIMQVLADVRQDFGTAVILITHDLGIVAGFCDRTLVMYGGQIMEEGPTDNIFADPAHPYTSGLLKAVPRLDKDEATLATIAGEPPDMSHLPPGCPFSPRCAQILDNCRAQRPARETTGQRRRACHLPVKEVA
;
A
#
# COMPACT_ATOMS: atom_id res chain seq x y z
N MET A 1 -14.72 19.62 5.31
CA MET A 1 -14.55 18.96 6.63
C MET A 1 -13.53 19.75 7.42
N SER A 2 -13.86 20.14 8.66
CA SER A 2 -12.92 20.83 9.55
C SER A 2 -11.87 19.87 10.12
N GLN A 3 -10.74 20.38 10.59
CA GLN A 3 -9.69 19.58 11.26
C GLN A 3 -10.27 18.77 12.45
N ARG A 4 -11.24 19.35 13.17
CA ARG A 4 -11.90 18.69 14.30
C ARG A 4 -12.74 17.49 13.88
N GLU A 5 -13.42 17.58 12.73
CA GLU A 5 -14.20 16.47 12.14
C GLU A 5 -13.26 15.38 11.61
N PHE A 6 -12.18 15.78 10.93
CA PHE A 6 -11.17 14.84 10.45
C PHE A 6 -10.51 14.06 11.60
N ASN A 7 -10.19 14.71 12.69
CA ASN A 7 -9.60 14.04 13.86
C ASN A 7 -10.52 13.00 14.52
N LYS A 8 -11.85 13.09 14.31
CA LYS A 8 -12.79 12.07 14.79
C LYS A 8 -12.77 10.78 13.94
N ILE A 9 -12.41 10.91 12.68
CA ILE A 9 -12.36 9.79 11.72
C ILE A 9 -10.99 9.12 11.75
N ARG A 10 -9.93 9.93 11.86
CA ARG A 10 -8.54 9.47 11.91
C ARG A 10 -8.31 8.54 13.09
N SER A 11 -7.66 7.42 12.86
CA SER A 11 -7.39 6.31 13.78
C SER A 11 -8.63 5.52 14.22
N LYS A 12 -9.84 6.07 14.10
CA LYS A 12 -11.09 5.39 14.47
C LYS A 12 -11.68 4.62 13.28
N ASP A 13 -12.01 5.35 12.20
CA ASP A 13 -12.66 4.76 11.01
C ASP A 13 -11.65 4.51 9.89
N MET A 14 -10.56 5.28 9.88
CA MET A 14 -9.49 5.21 8.89
C MET A 14 -8.14 5.30 9.57
N ALA A 15 -7.27 4.33 9.33
CA ALA A 15 -5.91 4.30 9.85
C ALA A 15 -4.88 4.23 8.71
N MET A 16 -3.63 4.59 9.03
CA MET A 16 -2.53 4.57 8.07
C MET A 16 -1.27 3.95 8.69
N ILE A 17 -0.64 3.08 7.94
CA ILE A 17 0.71 2.57 8.18
C ILE A 17 1.64 3.38 7.29
N PHE A 18 2.60 4.07 7.89
CA PHE A 18 3.58 4.89 7.18
C PHE A 18 4.78 4.06 6.72
N GLN A 19 5.46 4.54 5.69
CA GLN A 19 6.62 3.90 5.07
C GLN A 19 7.78 3.64 6.04
N ASP A 20 8.00 4.52 7.01
CA ASP A 20 9.09 4.42 7.98
C ASP A 20 8.57 4.14 9.40
N PRO A 21 8.73 2.88 9.91
CA PRO A 21 8.34 2.54 11.28
C PRO A 21 9.22 3.18 12.34
N MET A 22 10.43 3.65 11.96
CA MET A 22 11.39 4.24 12.91
C MET A 22 10.95 5.62 13.37
N THR A 23 10.27 6.37 12.51
CA THR A 23 9.76 7.72 12.81
C THR A 23 8.34 7.72 13.38
N SER A 24 7.62 6.62 13.26
CA SER A 24 6.20 6.51 13.66
C SER A 24 6.00 6.20 15.15
N LEU A 25 6.98 5.54 15.79
CA LEU A 25 6.93 5.23 17.22
C LEU A 25 7.76 6.24 18.01
N ASN A 26 7.19 6.79 19.08
CA ASN A 26 7.93 7.67 19.98
C ASN A 26 8.98 6.85 20.79
N PRO A 27 10.30 7.08 20.61
CA PRO A 27 11.33 6.26 21.25
C PRO A 27 11.41 6.44 22.77
N TYR A 28 10.81 7.51 23.31
CA TYR A 28 10.84 7.85 24.72
C TYR A 28 9.63 7.36 25.52
N LEU A 29 8.63 6.76 24.83
CA LEU A 29 7.45 6.21 25.47
C LEU A 29 7.41 4.69 25.29
N ARG A 30 6.93 3.99 26.32
CA ARG A 30 6.71 2.54 26.23
C ARG A 30 5.62 2.22 25.20
N VAL A 31 5.71 1.06 24.58
CA VAL A 31 4.70 0.60 23.60
C VAL A 31 3.30 0.59 24.23
N SER A 32 3.17 0.13 25.49
CA SER A 32 1.90 0.14 26.23
C SER A 32 1.28 1.53 26.38
N GLU A 33 2.10 2.56 26.57
CA GLU A 33 1.60 3.91 26.74
C GLU A 33 1.07 4.49 25.44
N GLN A 34 1.83 4.32 24.37
CA GLN A 34 1.43 4.78 23.03
C GLN A 34 0.15 4.09 22.54
N MET A 35 0.06 2.77 22.72
CA MET A 35 -1.13 2.01 22.34
C MET A 35 -2.34 2.34 23.23
N ALA A 36 -2.15 2.47 24.55
CA ALA A 36 -3.24 2.79 25.46
C ALA A 36 -3.81 4.19 25.23
N GLU A 37 -2.96 5.17 24.89
CA GLU A 37 -3.39 6.55 24.61
C GLU A 37 -4.42 6.59 23.48
N VAL A 38 -4.19 5.85 22.38
CA VAL A 38 -5.11 5.77 21.24
C VAL A 38 -6.50 5.26 21.67
N LEU A 39 -6.54 4.17 22.44
CA LEU A 39 -7.80 3.58 22.91
C LEU A 39 -8.51 4.45 23.95
N MET A 40 -7.77 5.06 24.84
CA MET A 40 -8.33 5.99 25.84
C MET A 40 -8.94 7.22 25.14
N LEU A 41 -8.26 7.77 24.13
CA LEU A 41 -8.71 8.95 23.38
C LEU A 41 -9.96 8.67 22.56
N HIS A 42 -9.98 7.56 21.81
CA HIS A 42 -11.03 7.29 20.83
C HIS A 42 -12.20 6.46 21.36
N GLN A 43 -11.96 5.62 22.38
CA GLN A 43 -12.99 4.73 22.94
C GLN A 43 -13.36 5.08 24.39
N GLY A 44 -12.61 5.96 25.05
CA GLY A 44 -12.89 6.38 26.43
C GLY A 44 -12.71 5.27 27.47
N ILE A 45 -11.98 4.20 27.16
CA ILE A 45 -11.77 3.08 28.09
C ILE A 45 -10.64 3.39 29.08
N SER A 46 -10.64 2.67 30.22
CA SER A 46 -9.58 2.85 31.24
C SER A 46 -8.22 2.35 30.73
N LYS A 47 -7.11 2.92 31.24
CA LYS A 47 -5.74 2.52 30.89
C LYS A 47 -5.52 1.01 31.05
N SER A 48 -6.04 0.41 32.13
CA SER A 48 -5.90 -1.05 32.37
C SER A 48 -6.57 -1.88 31.26
N LYS A 49 -7.78 -1.49 30.82
CA LYS A 49 -8.46 -2.16 29.69
C LYS A 49 -7.72 -1.93 28.39
N ALA A 50 -7.23 -0.71 28.15
CA ALA A 50 -6.48 -0.37 26.93
C ALA A 50 -5.18 -1.17 26.81
N VAL A 51 -4.43 -1.37 27.90
CA VAL A 51 -3.21 -2.20 27.89
C VAL A 51 -3.53 -3.66 27.62
N LYS A 52 -4.62 -4.21 28.17
CA LYS A 52 -5.03 -5.60 27.85
C LYS A 52 -5.35 -5.78 26.37
N GLU A 53 -6.04 -4.81 25.77
CA GLU A 53 -6.33 -4.82 24.33
C GLU A 53 -5.07 -4.65 23.49
N ALA A 54 -4.13 -3.80 23.92
CA ALA A 54 -2.82 -3.68 23.29
C ALA A 54 -2.06 -5.02 23.27
N VAL A 55 -2.03 -5.75 24.38
CA VAL A 55 -1.41 -7.08 24.44
C VAL A 55 -2.09 -8.04 23.46
N ARG A 56 -3.44 -8.08 23.44
CA ARG A 56 -4.18 -8.93 22.49
C ARG A 56 -3.82 -8.65 21.03
N LEU A 57 -3.69 -7.39 20.66
CA LEU A 57 -3.33 -7.02 19.29
C LEU A 57 -1.85 -7.28 18.98
N LEU A 58 -0.95 -7.13 19.95
CA LEU A 58 0.45 -7.51 19.77
C LEU A 58 0.60 -9.03 19.56
N ASP A 59 -0.17 -9.83 20.25
CA ASP A 59 -0.24 -11.28 20.00
C ASP A 59 -0.78 -11.58 18.60
N ALA A 60 -1.85 -10.92 18.17
CA ALA A 60 -2.45 -11.06 16.84
C ALA A 60 -1.45 -10.76 15.72
N VAL A 61 -0.57 -9.76 15.91
CA VAL A 61 0.52 -9.46 14.96
C VAL A 61 1.80 -10.26 15.22
N ARG A 62 1.71 -11.31 16.02
CA ARG A 62 2.79 -12.29 16.29
C ARG A 62 4.03 -11.67 16.95
N ILE A 63 3.85 -10.75 17.90
CA ILE A 63 4.92 -10.31 18.79
C ILE A 63 5.07 -11.38 19.89
N PRO A 64 6.23 -12.05 20.01
CA PRO A 64 6.45 -13.05 21.03
C PRO A 64 6.39 -12.40 22.44
N ASP A 65 5.84 -13.12 23.44
CA ASP A 65 5.75 -12.64 24.82
C ASP A 65 5.14 -11.23 24.96
N ALA A 66 4.06 -10.95 24.22
CA ALA A 66 3.46 -9.63 24.11
C ALA A 66 3.11 -9.01 25.49
N ALA A 67 2.66 -9.83 26.45
CA ALA A 67 2.33 -9.39 27.79
C ALA A 67 3.53 -8.74 28.54
N THR A 68 4.73 -9.26 28.33
CA THR A 68 5.97 -8.70 28.90
C THR A 68 6.47 -7.55 28.04
N ARG A 69 6.53 -7.77 26.74
CA ARG A 69 7.16 -6.84 25.79
C ARG A 69 6.37 -5.54 25.57
N VAL A 70 5.08 -5.52 25.83
CA VAL A 70 4.28 -4.30 25.77
C VAL A 70 4.83 -3.18 26.65
N THR A 71 5.60 -3.51 27.71
CA THR A 71 6.21 -2.53 28.63
C THR A 71 7.58 -2.02 28.15
N MET A 72 8.12 -2.57 27.08
CA MET A 72 9.42 -2.19 26.49
C MET A 72 9.30 -0.91 25.66
N TYR A 73 10.44 -0.31 25.34
CA TYR A 73 10.56 0.86 24.49
C TYR A 73 10.77 0.42 23.02
N PRO A 74 10.42 1.25 22.02
CA PRO A 74 10.56 0.92 20.62
C PRO A 74 11.97 0.49 20.19
N HIS A 75 13.02 1.09 20.77
CA HIS A 75 14.39 0.76 20.42
C HIS A 75 14.84 -0.65 20.86
N GLU A 76 14.11 -1.30 21.75
CA GLU A 76 14.38 -2.67 22.21
C GLU A 76 13.82 -3.75 21.25
N PHE A 77 13.14 -3.34 20.16
CA PHE A 77 12.56 -4.22 19.15
C PHE A 77 13.34 -4.17 17.83
N SER A 78 13.39 -5.29 17.11
CA SER A 78 13.89 -5.33 15.75
C SER A 78 13.02 -4.49 14.79
N GLY A 79 13.53 -4.15 13.60
CA GLY A 79 12.79 -3.40 12.58
C GLY A 79 11.45 -4.04 12.23
N GLY A 80 11.44 -5.34 11.93
CA GLY A 80 10.21 -6.08 11.63
C GLY A 80 9.22 -6.16 12.81
N MET A 81 9.72 -6.19 14.06
CA MET A 81 8.84 -6.14 15.22
C MET A 81 8.24 -4.74 15.39
N ARG A 82 8.99 -3.67 15.19
CA ARG A 82 8.47 -2.29 15.19
C ARG A 82 7.40 -2.10 14.13
N GLN A 83 7.59 -2.65 12.93
CA GLN A 83 6.59 -2.65 11.87
C GLN A 83 5.29 -3.33 12.32
N ARG A 84 5.37 -4.51 12.94
CA ARG A 84 4.20 -5.21 13.48
C ARG A 84 3.52 -4.43 14.60
N ILE A 85 4.27 -3.78 15.49
CA ILE A 85 3.71 -2.90 16.53
C ILE A 85 2.95 -1.74 15.89
N MET A 86 3.49 -1.11 14.84
CA MET A 86 2.82 -0.03 14.11
C MET A 86 1.52 -0.52 13.44
N ILE A 87 1.53 -1.72 12.86
CA ILE A 87 0.31 -2.36 12.33
C ILE A 87 -0.70 -2.56 13.47
N ALA A 88 -0.29 -3.14 14.60
CA ALA A 88 -1.16 -3.33 15.76
C ALA A 88 -1.76 -1.99 16.25
N MET A 89 -0.95 -0.94 16.31
CA MET A 89 -1.42 0.40 16.68
C MET A 89 -2.47 0.95 15.72
N SER A 90 -2.31 0.73 14.42
CA SER A 90 -3.28 1.17 13.41
C SER A 90 -4.62 0.43 13.51
N LEU A 91 -4.64 -0.76 14.12
CA LEU A 91 -5.81 -1.61 14.27
C LEU A 91 -6.54 -1.46 15.61
N LEU A 92 -5.99 -0.70 16.56
CA LEU A 92 -6.55 -0.56 17.91
C LEU A 92 -8.03 -0.18 17.94
N CYS A 93 -8.45 0.69 17.03
CA CYS A 93 -9.84 1.14 16.93
C CYS A 93 -10.68 0.33 15.92
N GLN A 94 -10.15 -0.76 15.36
CA GLN A 94 -10.80 -1.57 14.33
C GLN A 94 -11.30 -0.72 13.14
N PRO A 95 -10.40 -0.04 12.42
CA PRO A 95 -10.78 0.89 11.37
C PRO A 95 -11.46 0.15 10.21
N ARG A 96 -12.38 0.83 9.53
CA ARG A 96 -13.03 0.32 8.32
C ARG A 96 -12.10 0.35 7.11
N LEU A 97 -11.11 1.27 7.13
CA LEU A 97 -10.13 1.44 6.07
C LEU A 97 -8.72 1.55 6.66
N LEU A 98 -7.82 0.72 6.15
CA LEU A 98 -6.39 0.78 6.43
C LEU A 98 -5.64 1.17 5.16
N ILE A 99 -4.87 2.25 5.22
CA ILE A 99 -3.94 2.66 4.14
C ILE A 99 -2.56 2.20 4.56
N ALA A 100 -1.95 1.31 3.78
CA ALA A 100 -0.61 0.81 4.00
C ALA A 100 0.33 1.36 2.93
N ASP A 101 1.16 2.33 3.32
CA ASP A 101 2.09 3.01 2.42
C ASP A 101 3.47 2.36 2.52
N GLU A 102 3.81 1.59 1.50
CA GLU A 102 5.04 0.78 1.42
C GLU A 102 5.37 0.00 2.71
N PRO A 103 4.44 -0.80 3.25
CA PRO A 103 4.57 -1.37 4.59
C PRO A 103 5.70 -2.40 4.73
N THR A 104 6.34 -2.78 3.64
CA THR A 104 7.41 -3.80 3.58
C THR A 104 8.75 -3.25 3.10
N THR A 105 8.85 -1.96 2.81
CA THR A 105 10.10 -1.31 2.36
C THR A 105 11.19 -1.46 3.41
N ALA A 106 12.43 -1.73 2.97
CA ALA A 106 13.60 -1.96 3.80
C ALA A 106 13.54 -3.21 4.74
N LEU A 107 12.62 -4.14 4.47
CA LEU A 107 12.56 -5.42 5.16
C LEU A 107 13.13 -6.55 4.27
N ASP A 108 13.71 -7.57 4.91
CA ASP A 108 14.08 -8.79 4.19
C ASP A 108 12.84 -9.56 3.71
N VAL A 109 13.01 -10.42 2.68
CA VAL A 109 11.92 -11.14 2.01
C VAL A 109 11.09 -11.97 3.00
N THR A 110 11.74 -12.55 4.01
CA THR A 110 11.07 -13.38 5.01
C THR A 110 10.16 -12.54 5.91
N VAL A 111 10.67 -11.41 6.39
CA VAL A 111 9.89 -10.45 7.21
C VAL A 111 8.78 -9.83 6.39
N GLN A 112 9.04 -9.49 5.12
CA GLN A 112 8.03 -9.00 4.18
C GLN A 112 6.85 -9.97 4.05
N ALA A 113 7.12 -11.26 3.79
CA ALA A 113 6.08 -12.28 3.70
C ALA A 113 5.27 -12.38 5.00
N GLN A 114 5.92 -12.29 6.16
CA GLN A 114 5.24 -12.30 7.46
C GLN A 114 4.35 -11.07 7.68
N ILE A 115 4.77 -9.88 7.26
CA ILE A 115 3.96 -8.67 7.33
C ILE A 115 2.74 -8.77 6.43
N MET A 116 2.91 -9.27 5.21
CA MET A 116 1.80 -9.47 4.28
C MET A 116 0.78 -10.48 4.81
N GLN A 117 1.26 -11.55 5.48
CA GLN A 117 0.35 -12.48 6.14
C GLN A 117 -0.43 -11.82 7.27
N VAL A 118 0.22 -10.99 8.10
CA VAL A 118 -0.48 -10.22 9.14
C VAL A 118 -1.57 -9.32 8.55
N LEU A 119 -1.28 -8.62 7.45
CA LEU A 119 -2.28 -7.79 6.77
C LEU A 119 -3.44 -8.60 6.18
N ALA A 120 -3.17 -9.81 5.68
CA ALA A 120 -4.19 -10.73 5.19
C ALA A 120 -5.10 -11.24 6.34
N ASP A 121 -4.49 -11.66 7.46
CA ASP A 121 -5.21 -12.08 8.67
C ASP A 121 -6.12 -10.94 9.18
N VAL A 122 -5.59 -9.70 9.23
CA VAL A 122 -6.35 -8.50 9.60
C VAL A 122 -7.55 -8.24 8.69
N ARG A 123 -7.35 -8.34 7.37
CA ARG A 123 -8.45 -8.18 6.40
C ARG A 123 -9.56 -9.18 6.65
N GLN A 124 -9.19 -10.43 6.93
CA GLN A 124 -10.14 -11.51 7.16
C GLN A 124 -10.84 -11.40 8.51
N ASP A 125 -10.09 -11.16 9.59
CA ASP A 125 -10.59 -11.22 10.97
C ASP A 125 -11.41 -9.97 11.36
N PHE A 126 -11.04 -8.80 10.83
CA PHE A 126 -11.65 -7.52 11.18
C PHE A 126 -12.54 -6.95 10.06
N GLY A 127 -12.57 -7.54 8.87
CA GLY A 127 -13.33 -7.02 7.73
C GLY A 127 -12.84 -5.63 7.27
N THR A 128 -11.60 -5.26 7.57
CA THR A 128 -11.01 -3.98 7.22
C THR A 128 -10.66 -3.93 5.73
N ALA A 129 -11.14 -2.91 5.01
CA ALA A 129 -10.68 -2.64 3.65
C ALA A 129 -9.23 -2.14 3.67
N VAL A 130 -8.38 -2.64 2.77
CA VAL A 130 -6.96 -2.26 2.72
C VAL A 130 -6.65 -1.58 1.39
N ILE A 131 -6.07 -0.38 1.44
CA ILE A 131 -5.39 0.25 0.31
C ILE A 131 -3.90 0.01 0.51
N LEU A 132 -3.30 -0.81 -0.34
CA LEU A 132 -1.87 -1.07 -0.34
C LEU A 132 -1.18 -0.22 -1.39
N ILE A 133 -0.24 0.63 -0.98
CA ILE A 133 0.64 1.38 -1.87
C ILE A 133 1.98 0.65 -1.88
N THR A 134 2.42 0.20 -3.05
CA THR A 134 3.68 -0.55 -3.19
C THR A 134 4.21 -0.47 -4.62
N HIS A 135 5.50 -0.64 -4.78
CA HIS A 135 6.16 -0.84 -6.07
C HIS A 135 6.41 -2.34 -6.39
N ASP A 136 6.08 -3.24 -5.48
CA ASP A 136 6.27 -4.69 -5.65
C ASP A 136 5.03 -5.33 -6.30
N LEU A 137 5.16 -5.65 -7.58
CA LEU A 137 4.08 -6.27 -8.37
C LEU A 137 3.79 -7.71 -7.91
N GLY A 138 4.76 -8.41 -7.31
CA GLY A 138 4.55 -9.75 -6.76
C GLY A 138 3.60 -9.72 -5.57
N ILE A 139 3.76 -8.72 -4.69
CA ILE A 139 2.84 -8.50 -3.57
C ILE A 139 1.44 -8.17 -4.09
N VAL A 140 1.35 -7.25 -5.07
CA VAL A 140 0.05 -6.86 -5.65
C VAL A 140 -0.69 -8.06 -6.20
N ALA A 141 -0.01 -8.93 -6.97
CA ALA A 141 -0.59 -10.13 -7.56
C ALA A 141 -1.15 -11.11 -6.51
N GLY A 142 -0.46 -11.24 -5.37
CA GLY A 142 -0.85 -12.20 -4.31
C GLY A 142 -1.83 -11.67 -3.27
N PHE A 143 -2.03 -10.35 -3.19
CA PHE A 143 -2.78 -9.73 -2.08
C PHE A 143 -4.00 -8.91 -2.52
N CYS A 144 -3.91 -8.21 -3.66
CA CYS A 144 -4.90 -7.20 -4.04
C CYS A 144 -5.99 -7.75 -4.96
N ASP A 145 -7.25 -7.47 -4.65
CA ASP A 145 -8.39 -7.84 -5.54
C ASP A 145 -8.47 -6.89 -6.75
N ARG A 146 -8.10 -5.62 -6.57
CA ARG A 146 -8.09 -4.58 -7.61
C ARG A 146 -6.77 -3.82 -7.56
N THR A 147 -6.30 -3.43 -8.74
CA THR A 147 -5.04 -2.69 -8.91
C THR A 147 -5.29 -1.37 -9.62
N LEU A 148 -4.62 -0.31 -9.14
CA LEU A 148 -4.52 0.99 -9.77
C LEU A 148 -3.06 1.24 -10.11
N VAL A 149 -2.75 1.37 -11.40
CA VAL A 149 -1.39 1.68 -11.87
C VAL A 149 -1.25 3.18 -12.05
N MET A 150 -0.32 3.79 -11.31
CA MET A 150 -0.09 5.23 -11.32
C MET A 150 1.21 5.60 -12.05
N TYR A 151 1.17 6.70 -12.80
CA TYR A 151 2.35 7.31 -13.41
C TYR A 151 2.20 8.82 -13.45
N GLY A 152 3.23 9.55 -13.03
CA GLY A 152 3.20 11.02 -13.02
C GLY A 152 2.01 11.59 -12.23
N GLY A 153 1.67 11.00 -11.08
CA GLY A 153 0.55 11.43 -10.23
C GLY A 153 -0.85 11.12 -10.78
N GLN A 154 -0.96 10.33 -11.87
CA GLN A 154 -2.23 9.99 -12.53
C GLN A 154 -2.45 8.49 -12.58
N ILE A 155 -3.71 8.06 -12.48
CA ILE A 155 -4.11 6.66 -12.68
C ILE A 155 -4.15 6.41 -14.19
N MET A 156 -3.25 5.58 -14.67
CA MET A 156 -3.13 5.19 -16.07
C MET A 156 -4.04 4.01 -16.42
N GLU A 157 -4.17 3.08 -15.50
CA GLU A 157 -5.00 1.90 -15.63
C GLU A 157 -5.51 1.44 -14.26
N GLU A 158 -6.75 0.94 -14.20
CA GLU A 158 -7.33 0.30 -13.01
C GLU A 158 -8.24 -0.86 -13.40
N GLY A 159 -8.30 -1.87 -12.55
CA GLY A 159 -9.18 -3.02 -12.78
C GLY A 159 -8.97 -4.16 -11.78
N PRO A 160 -9.69 -5.29 -11.95
CA PRO A 160 -9.36 -6.52 -11.24
C PRO A 160 -7.91 -6.89 -11.48
N THR A 161 -7.21 -7.30 -10.42
CA THR A 161 -5.77 -7.58 -10.47
C THR A 161 -5.42 -8.62 -11.52
N ASP A 162 -6.15 -9.73 -11.58
CA ASP A 162 -5.94 -10.77 -12.57
C ASP A 162 -6.01 -10.25 -14.01
N ASN A 163 -6.96 -9.36 -14.30
CA ASN A 163 -7.11 -8.77 -15.63
C ASN A 163 -5.95 -7.84 -15.98
N ILE A 164 -5.47 -7.04 -15.01
CA ILE A 164 -4.32 -6.14 -15.20
C ILE A 164 -3.05 -6.96 -15.52
N PHE A 165 -2.85 -8.08 -14.82
CA PHE A 165 -1.66 -8.92 -15.00
C PHE A 165 -1.73 -9.78 -16.27
N ALA A 166 -2.90 -10.32 -16.59
CA ALA A 166 -3.05 -11.19 -17.76
C ALA A 166 -3.03 -10.42 -19.10
N ASP A 167 -3.70 -9.24 -19.14
CA ASP A 167 -3.85 -8.45 -20.36
C ASP A 167 -3.83 -6.94 -20.05
N PRO A 168 -2.65 -6.35 -19.80
CA PRO A 168 -2.51 -4.93 -19.52
C PRO A 168 -2.95 -4.07 -20.72
N ALA A 169 -3.86 -3.13 -20.48
CA ALA A 169 -4.43 -2.28 -21.54
C ALA A 169 -3.67 -0.96 -21.75
N HIS A 170 -2.79 -0.56 -20.81
CA HIS A 170 -1.96 0.64 -20.95
C HIS A 170 -0.50 0.26 -21.24
N PRO A 171 0.21 0.92 -22.20
CA PRO A 171 1.60 0.62 -22.52
C PRO A 171 2.57 0.68 -21.33
N TYR A 172 2.33 1.59 -20.38
CA TYR A 172 3.13 1.67 -19.15
C TYR A 172 2.95 0.41 -18.28
N THR A 173 1.71 -0.04 -18.05
CA THR A 173 1.41 -1.27 -17.30
C THR A 173 2.08 -2.49 -17.96
N SER A 174 1.95 -2.59 -19.28
CA SER A 174 2.63 -3.64 -20.05
C SER A 174 4.14 -3.60 -19.90
N GLY A 175 4.74 -2.39 -19.90
CA GLY A 175 6.17 -2.19 -19.68
C GLY A 175 6.61 -2.60 -18.27
N LEU A 176 5.83 -2.23 -17.24
CA LEU A 176 6.11 -2.61 -15.85
C LEU A 176 6.09 -4.13 -15.67
N LEU A 177 5.05 -4.81 -16.18
CA LEU A 177 4.92 -6.26 -16.05
C LEU A 177 6.03 -7.02 -16.81
N LYS A 178 6.50 -6.50 -17.94
CA LYS A 178 7.64 -7.06 -18.68
C LYS A 178 8.98 -6.84 -17.99
N ALA A 179 9.10 -5.82 -17.16
CA ALA A 179 10.32 -5.53 -16.42
C ALA A 179 10.48 -6.40 -15.16
N VAL A 180 9.44 -7.13 -14.73
CA VAL A 180 9.52 -8.08 -13.62
C VAL A 180 10.26 -9.33 -14.07
N PRO A 181 11.37 -9.73 -13.38
CA PRO A 181 12.06 -10.96 -13.68
C PRO A 181 11.15 -12.18 -13.59
N ARG A 182 11.13 -13.01 -14.59
CA ARG A 182 10.39 -14.27 -14.59
C ARG A 182 11.32 -15.42 -14.29
N LEU A 183 11.04 -16.15 -13.19
CA LEU A 183 11.85 -17.29 -12.77
C LEU A 183 11.74 -18.52 -13.71
N ASP A 184 10.69 -18.53 -14.56
CA ASP A 184 10.42 -19.61 -15.50
C ASP A 184 11.05 -19.41 -16.89
N LYS A 185 11.77 -18.29 -17.10
CA LYS A 185 12.44 -17.97 -18.38
C LYS A 185 13.86 -17.53 -18.14
N ASP A 186 14.80 -18.18 -18.81
CA ASP A 186 16.19 -17.75 -18.96
C ASP A 186 16.26 -16.56 -19.95
N GLU A 187 15.71 -15.40 -19.56
CA GLU A 187 15.86 -14.18 -20.35
C GLU A 187 17.20 -13.55 -20.01
N ALA A 188 18.14 -13.56 -20.93
CA ALA A 188 19.49 -13.00 -20.80
C ALA A 188 19.47 -11.46 -20.57
N THR A 189 18.36 -10.77 -20.83
CA THR A 189 18.21 -9.32 -20.64
C THR A 189 16.83 -8.99 -20.08
N LEU A 190 16.79 -8.29 -18.95
CA LEU A 190 15.54 -7.74 -18.41
C LEU A 190 15.00 -6.64 -19.33
N ALA A 191 13.72 -6.71 -19.63
CA ALA A 191 13.05 -5.65 -20.37
C ALA A 191 13.02 -4.38 -19.49
N THR A 192 13.44 -3.26 -20.03
CA THR A 192 13.40 -1.96 -19.33
C THR A 192 12.49 -0.99 -20.06
N ILE A 193 11.85 -0.10 -19.31
CA ILE A 193 11.11 1.03 -19.90
C ILE A 193 12.13 2.11 -20.24
N ALA A 194 12.37 2.34 -21.53
CA ALA A 194 13.34 3.32 -22.01
C ALA A 194 13.03 4.75 -21.54
N GLY A 195 14.06 5.58 -21.42
CA GLY A 195 13.99 6.98 -21.00
C GLY A 195 13.81 7.17 -19.49
N GLU A 196 13.92 8.41 -19.05
CA GLU A 196 13.84 8.79 -17.65
C GLU A 196 12.39 9.04 -17.19
N PRO A 197 12.09 8.86 -15.88
CA PRO A 197 10.82 9.31 -15.30
C PRO A 197 10.58 10.80 -15.58
N PRO A 198 9.32 11.25 -15.65
CA PRO A 198 9.02 12.65 -15.92
C PRO A 198 9.44 13.54 -14.75
N ASP A 199 9.88 14.75 -15.05
CA ASP A 199 9.95 15.80 -14.05
C ASP A 199 8.54 16.15 -13.58
N MET A 200 8.27 15.93 -12.29
CA MET A 200 6.95 16.15 -11.70
C MET A 200 6.55 17.62 -11.65
N SER A 201 7.53 18.56 -11.71
CA SER A 201 7.28 19.98 -11.78
C SER A 201 6.95 20.44 -13.22
N HIS A 202 7.31 19.65 -14.23
CA HIS A 202 7.14 19.96 -15.66
C HIS A 202 6.55 18.78 -16.43
N LEU A 203 5.37 18.33 -16.00
CA LEU A 203 4.67 17.26 -16.71
C LEU A 203 4.25 17.70 -18.12
N PRO A 204 4.30 16.80 -19.14
CA PRO A 204 3.79 17.12 -20.47
C PRO A 204 2.29 17.45 -20.41
N PRO A 205 1.79 18.35 -21.30
CA PRO A 205 0.38 18.75 -21.32
C PRO A 205 -0.58 17.59 -21.65
N GLY A 206 -0.10 16.61 -22.40
CA GLY A 206 -0.84 15.41 -22.78
C GLY A 206 -0.69 14.25 -21.80
N CYS A 207 -0.55 13.04 -22.33
CA CYS A 207 -0.30 11.84 -21.55
C CYS A 207 1.08 11.95 -20.85
N PRO A 208 1.18 11.80 -19.51
CA PRO A 208 2.46 11.91 -18.80
C PRO A 208 3.46 10.84 -19.22
N PHE A 209 3.00 9.69 -19.72
CA PHE A 209 3.86 8.63 -20.24
C PHE A 209 4.29 8.83 -21.70
N SER A 210 3.74 9.82 -22.42
CA SER A 210 4.01 10.01 -23.86
C SER A 210 5.51 10.08 -24.23
N PRO A 211 6.43 10.68 -23.43
CA PRO A 211 7.85 10.72 -23.79
C PRO A 211 8.54 9.34 -23.81
N ARG A 212 7.98 8.37 -23.11
CA ARG A 212 8.53 7.00 -22.94
C ARG A 212 7.69 5.93 -23.63
N CYS A 213 6.58 6.33 -24.26
CA CYS A 213 5.64 5.39 -24.86
C CYS A 213 6.13 4.94 -26.24
N ALA A 214 6.44 3.66 -26.39
CA ALA A 214 6.81 3.09 -27.68
C ALA A 214 5.64 3.06 -28.71
N GLN A 215 4.40 3.25 -28.24
CA GLN A 215 3.18 3.27 -29.06
C GLN A 215 2.53 4.67 -29.09
N ILE A 216 3.35 5.72 -29.03
CA ILE A 216 2.86 7.10 -29.00
C ILE A 216 2.09 7.45 -30.26
N LEU A 217 0.95 8.13 -30.09
CA LEU A 217 0.17 8.76 -31.16
C LEU A 217 0.37 10.28 -31.10
N ASP A 218 0.09 11.00 -32.21
CA ASP A 218 0.30 12.44 -32.30
C ASP A 218 -0.45 13.24 -31.23
N ASN A 219 -1.68 12.83 -30.93
CA ASN A 219 -2.51 13.47 -29.90
C ASN A 219 -2.01 13.21 -28.47
N CYS A 220 -1.20 12.18 -28.22
CA CYS A 220 -0.67 11.88 -26.89
C CYS A 220 0.19 13.01 -26.29
N ARG A 221 0.83 13.81 -27.12
CA ARG A 221 1.70 14.92 -26.67
C ARG A 221 0.90 16.14 -26.22
N ALA A 222 -0.24 16.40 -26.84
CA ALA A 222 -1.02 17.63 -26.68
C ALA A 222 -2.27 17.45 -25.80
N GLN A 223 -2.86 16.26 -25.79
CA GLN A 223 -4.14 16.01 -25.14
C GLN A 223 -4.01 14.94 -24.08
N ARG A 224 -4.55 15.20 -22.88
CA ARG A 224 -4.68 14.18 -21.84
C ARG A 224 -5.77 13.19 -22.22
N PRO A 225 -5.46 11.88 -22.20
CA PRO A 225 -6.49 10.89 -22.43
C PRO A 225 -7.51 10.90 -21.28
N ALA A 226 -8.78 10.89 -21.62
CA ALA A 226 -9.84 10.64 -20.66
C ALA A 226 -9.75 9.21 -20.12
N ARG A 227 -10.20 8.98 -18.90
CA ARG A 227 -10.33 7.62 -18.37
C ARG A 227 -11.59 6.97 -18.96
N GLU A 228 -11.38 6.02 -19.85
CA GLU A 228 -12.45 5.25 -20.48
C GLU A 228 -12.69 3.95 -19.72
N THR A 229 -13.97 3.60 -19.56
CA THR A 229 -14.39 2.37 -18.88
C THR A 229 -14.76 1.31 -19.90
N THR A 230 -14.17 0.12 -19.77
CA THR A 230 -14.47 -1.07 -20.56
C THR A 230 -14.70 -2.24 -19.60
N GLY A 231 -15.96 -2.63 -19.39
CA GLY A 231 -16.33 -3.63 -18.40
C GLY A 231 -15.93 -3.18 -16.98
N GLN A 232 -15.09 -3.97 -16.31
CA GLN A 232 -14.61 -3.69 -14.96
C GLN A 232 -13.28 -2.91 -14.92
N ARG A 233 -12.75 -2.53 -16.09
CA ARG A 233 -11.44 -1.85 -16.25
C ARG A 233 -11.65 -0.40 -16.65
N ARG A 234 -10.71 0.47 -16.23
CA ARG A 234 -10.60 1.85 -16.70
C ARG A 234 -9.16 2.12 -17.11
N ARG A 235 -8.98 2.86 -18.18
CA ARG A 235 -7.65 3.29 -18.62
C ARG A 235 -7.65 4.71 -19.14
N ALA A 236 -6.52 5.39 -19.02
CA ALA A 236 -6.28 6.71 -19.58
C ALA A 236 -5.29 6.58 -20.77
N CYS A 237 -5.78 6.18 -21.95
CA CYS A 237 -4.96 5.94 -23.13
C CYS A 237 -5.73 6.26 -24.41
N HIS A 238 -5.04 6.87 -25.40
CA HIS A 238 -5.62 7.15 -26.73
C HIS A 238 -5.56 5.94 -27.69
N LEU A 239 -4.81 4.91 -27.34
CA LEU A 239 -4.81 3.69 -28.18
C LEU A 239 -6.20 3.04 -28.16
N PRO A 240 -6.64 2.43 -29.27
CA PRO A 240 -7.90 1.71 -29.30
C PRO A 240 -7.90 0.59 -28.26
N VAL A 241 -9.08 0.33 -27.67
CA VAL A 241 -9.26 -0.86 -26.82
C VAL A 241 -9.18 -2.07 -27.74
N LYS A 242 -8.32 -3.04 -27.42
CA LYS A 242 -8.41 -4.34 -28.09
C LYS A 242 -9.75 -4.93 -27.70
N GLU A 243 -10.63 -5.12 -28.66
CA GLU A 243 -11.84 -5.91 -28.44
C GLU A 243 -11.38 -7.33 -28.06
N VAL A 244 -11.77 -7.76 -26.84
CA VAL A 244 -11.59 -9.16 -26.44
C VAL A 244 -12.63 -9.94 -27.21
N ALA A 245 -12.18 -10.69 -28.21
CA ALA A 245 -13.01 -11.62 -28.95
C ALA A 245 -13.43 -12.79 -28.06
#